data_bbcfe804388bfe1c0bf7d4ced0ce134f
#
_entry.id   bbcfe804388bfe1c0bf7d4ced0ce134f
#
_cell.length_a   1.000
_cell.length_b   1.000
_cell.length_c   1.000
_cell.angle_alpha   90.00
_cell.angle_beta   90.00
_cell.angle_gamma   90.00
#
_symmetry.space_group_name_H-M   'P 1'
#
loop_
_entity.id
_entity.type
_entity.pdbx_description
1 polymer ?
#
loop_
_entity_poly.entity_id
_entity_poly.type
_entity_poly.pdbx_seq_one_letter_code
_entity_poly.pdbx_strand_id
1 'polypeptide(L)'
;MSHEDLHHKYPLTPVINAAGSFTPLGVSRASRHVAQSAAQALGSFFIMEELQQLASQRLASWAGCEAGAVTHCASAAITQAVAASISGTDEAAVASLPDAGARNNLVVIPEGHCVNYGHPIETDIRLAGGRVLKAGNRESLPLNELERCLGAPGVCCLLLVSSRLTSFHDLDLAAAVGAARARGVPTLIDGAAQDLRVPALLATGADAVLVSAHKYLGSPTAGLVLGTQAFVDAFRAQERGIGRAMKASKEAIVGVLAALEERERLDIVAWKRAQDRKVHRLLELLHPSQRVQVGAVDDPVGMPFQRVALAFAGGASVAKAVARQLKAGRPSIWTMEHALAQGVLQLELVGLKDEEVRHLATRLNAELQALDPG
;
A
#
# COMPACT_ATOMS: atom_id res chain seq x y z
N MET A 1 -5.30 33.29 2.84
CA MET A 1 -5.65 33.05 1.42
C MET A 1 -6.79 32.04 1.40
N SER A 2 -7.95 32.42 0.83
CA SER A 2 -9.04 31.49 0.58
C SER A 2 -8.48 30.42 -0.38
N HIS A 3 -8.48 29.15 0.05
CA HIS A 3 -8.18 28.07 -0.87
C HIS A 3 -9.27 28.02 -1.93
N GLU A 4 -8.96 28.49 -3.13
CA GLU A 4 -9.81 28.27 -4.30
C GLU A 4 -9.96 26.76 -4.48
N ASP A 5 -11.20 26.27 -4.53
CA ASP A 5 -11.46 24.85 -4.73
C ASP A 5 -10.98 24.44 -6.14
N LEU A 6 -9.98 23.57 -6.19
CA LEU A 6 -9.38 23.11 -7.45
C LEU A 6 -10.41 22.43 -8.36
N HIS A 7 -11.42 21.77 -7.80
CA HIS A 7 -12.52 21.18 -8.59
C HIS A 7 -13.40 22.23 -9.26
N HIS A 8 -13.46 23.43 -8.69
CA HIS A 8 -14.17 24.55 -9.30
C HIS A 8 -13.30 25.25 -10.34
N LYS A 9 -12.02 25.47 -10.01
CA LYS A 9 -11.04 26.11 -10.93
C LYS A 9 -10.79 25.30 -12.19
N TYR A 10 -10.60 24.01 -12.01
CA TYR A 10 -10.48 23.03 -13.10
C TYR A 10 -11.80 22.25 -13.08
N PRO A 11 -12.63 22.26 -14.14
CA PRO A 11 -13.99 21.67 -14.11
C PRO A 11 -13.96 20.14 -13.90
N LEU A 12 -13.54 19.73 -12.73
CA LEU A 12 -13.40 18.33 -12.32
C LEU A 12 -14.59 17.91 -11.43
N THR A 13 -14.90 16.63 -11.44
CA THR A 13 -15.94 16.07 -10.60
C THR A 13 -15.47 15.98 -9.14
N PRO A 14 -16.18 16.60 -8.17
CA PRO A 14 -15.90 16.38 -6.75
C PRO A 14 -16.09 14.91 -6.37
N VAL A 15 -15.23 14.39 -5.47
CA VAL A 15 -15.19 12.98 -5.12
C VAL A 15 -15.28 12.79 -3.60
N ILE A 16 -16.09 11.81 -3.17
CA ILE A 16 -16.04 11.22 -1.84
C ILE A 16 -15.42 9.81 -2.00
N ASN A 17 -14.22 9.62 -1.42
CA ASN A 17 -13.47 8.40 -1.57
C ASN A 17 -13.72 7.44 -0.40
N ALA A 18 -14.71 6.56 -0.50
CA ALA A 18 -14.92 5.42 0.40
C ALA A 18 -14.29 4.11 -0.11
N ALA A 19 -13.42 4.19 -1.14
CA ALA A 19 -12.64 3.05 -1.63
C ALA A 19 -11.30 2.86 -0.90
N GLY A 20 -10.96 3.75 0.03
CA GLY A 20 -9.69 3.73 0.76
C GLY A 20 -8.52 4.24 -0.07
N SER A 21 -7.34 3.67 0.13
CA SER A 21 -6.13 4.05 -0.61
C SER A 21 -6.20 3.56 -2.06
N PHE A 22 -6.86 4.33 -2.93
CA PHE A 22 -7.19 3.94 -4.29
C PHE A 22 -6.51 4.84 -5.32
N THR A 23 -5.60 4.26 -6.11
CA THR A 23 -4.74 4.98 -7.07
C THR A 23 -5.49 5.87 -8.07
N PRO A 24 -6.63 5.43 -8.68
CA PRO A 24 -7.38 6.28 -9.60
C PRO A 24 -7.94 7.58 -8.98
N LEU A 25 -7.95 7.70 -7.65
CA LEU A 25 -8.40 8.87 -6.91
C LEU A 25 -7.26 9.67 -6.26
N GLY A 26 -6.00 9.39 -6.62
CA GLY A 26 -4.83 10.04 -6.02
C GLY A 26 -4.46 9.48 -4.65
N VAL A 27 -4.94 8.30 -4.29
CA VAL A 27 -4.60 7.46 -3.14
C VAL A 27 -5.09 8.00 -1.79
N SER A 28 -4.61 9.18 -1.34
CA SER A 28 -4.98 9.80 -0.06
C SER A 28 -4.95 11.33 -0.15
N ARG A 29 -5.32 11.96 0.95
CA ARG A 29 -5.17 13.41 1.15
C ARG A 29 -4.09 13.66 2.19
N ALA A 30 -3.09 14.47 1.83
CA ALA A 30 -2.09 14.93 2.77
C ALA A 30 -2.69 15.92 3.79
N SER A 31 -2.10 16.00 4.97
CA SER A 31 -2.40 17.04 5.93
C SER A 31 -1.93 18.42 5.42
N ARG A 32 -2.40 19.49 6.09
CA ARG A 32 -1.95 20.84 5.77
C ARG A 32 -0.44 21.00 6.00
N HIS A 33 0.08 20.41 7.06
CA HIS A 33 1.51 20.47 7.38
C HIS A 33 2.35 19.81 6.28
N VAL A 34 2.01 18.59 5.89
CA VAL A 34 2.69 17.85 4.82
C VAL A 34 2.62 18.61 3.49
N ALA A 35 1.44 19.12 3.12
CA ALA A 35 1.25 19.86 1.87
C ALA A 35 2.08 21.16 1.84
N GLN A 36 2.14 21.91 2.95
CA GLN A 36 2.94 23.13 3.07
C GLN A 36 4.44 22.83 3.00
N SER A 37 4.92 21.80 3.70
CA SER A 37 6.32 21.39 3.69
C SER A 37 6.77 20.98 2.27
N ALA A 38 5.97 20.20 1.56
CA ALA A 38 6.25 19.85 0.17
C ALA A 38 6.28 21.09 -0.75
N ALA A 39 5.34 22.02 -0.59
CA ALA A 39 5.31 23.27 -1.35
C ALA A 39 6.55 24.16 -1.08
N GLN A 40 7.01 24.24 0.17
CA GLN A 40 8.23 24.97 0.52
C GLN A 40 9.48 24.32 -0.12
N ALA A 41 9.54 23.00 -0.13
CA ALA A 41 10.65 22.26 -0.76
C ALA A 41 10.77 22.53 -2.25
N LEU A 42 9.66 22.77 -2.95
CA LEU A 42 9.68 23.13 -4.38
C LEU A 42 10.50 24.40 -4.66
N GLY A 43 10.43 25.38 -3.75
CA GLY A 43 11.16 26.67 -3.84
C GLY A 43 12.63 26.62 -3.41
N SER A 44 13.17 25.47 -2.99
CA SER A 44 14.52 25.36 -2.42
C SER A 44 15.39 24.36 -3.20
N PHE A 45 16.72 24.58 -3.15
CA PHE A 45 17.70 23.58 -3.58
C PHE A 45 18.18 22.79 -2.38
N PHE A 46 18.50 21.51 -2.59
CA PHE A 46 19.05 20.60 -1.58
C PHE A 46 20.21 19.81 -2.18
N ILE A 47 21.20 19.48 -1.36
CA ILE A 47 22.13 18.40 -1.66
C ILE A 47 21.34 17.11 -1.45
N MET A 48 20.95 16.44 -2.57
CA MET A 48 20.04 15.30 -2.52
C MET A 48 20.56 14.13 -1.70
N GLU A 49 21.89 13.97 -1.65
CA GLU A 49 22.52 12.93 -0.83
C GLU A 49 22.30 13.20 0.67
N GLU A 50 22.48 14.44 1.13
CA GLU A 50 22.21 14.83 2.52
C GLU A 50 20.73 14.67 2.88
N LEU A 51 19.83 15.02 1.95
CA LEU A 51 18.40 14.89 2.15
C LEU A 51 17.98 13.42 2.27
N GLN A 52 18.51 12.53 1.43
CA GLN A 52 18.28 11.09 1.52
C GLN A 52 18.88 10.48 2.78
N GLN A 53 20.06 10.94 3.20
CA GLN A 53 20.70 10.49 4.44
C GLN A 53 19.86 10.88 5.67
N LEU A 54 19.38 12.13 5.72
CA LEU A 54 18.47 12.59 6.78
C LEU A 54 17.18 11.73 6.79
N ALA A 55 16.59 11.50 5.61
CA ALA A 55 15.41 10.66 5.50
C ALA A 55 15.68 9.23 5.98
N SER A 56 16.83 8.64 5.64
CA SER A 56 17.24 7.32 6.13
C SER A 56 17.28 7.25 7.65
N GLN A 57 17.93 8.21 8.29
CA GLN A 57 18.03 8.27 9.75
C GLN A 57 16.65 8.40 10.43
N ARG A 58 15.77 9.25 9.89
CA ARG A 58 14.41 9.44 10.42
C ARG A 58 13.54 8.19 10.21
N LEU A 59 13.62 7.55 9.05
CA LEU A 59 12.94 6.31 8.75
C LEU A 59 13.42 5.18 9.66
N ALA A 60 14.72 5.04 9.84
CA ALA A 60 15.32 4.04 10.73
C ALA A 60 14.84 4.21 12.18
N SER A 61 14.86 5.45 12.69
CA SER A 61 14.37 5.77 14.03
C SER A 61 12.88 5.47 14.20
N TRP A 62 12.05 5.87 13.23
CA TRP A 62 10.60 5.62 13.26
C TRP A 62 10.25 4.13 13.20
N ALA A 63 10.90 3.39 12.30
CA ALA A 63 10.59 1.99 12.05
C ALA A 63 11.27 1.02 13.02
N GLY A 64 12.32 1.45 13.73
CA GLY A 64 13.17 0.59 14.56
C GLY A 64 14.03 -0.37 13.74
N CYS A 65 14.57 0.09 12.60
CA CYS A 65 15.45 -0.68 11.73
C CYS A 65 16.83 0.01 11.56
N GLU A 66 17.75 -0.61 10.81
CA GLU A 66 19.10 -0.08 10.65
C GLU A 66 19.15 1.12 9.68
N ALA A 67 18.37 1.07 8.59
CA ALA A 67 18.34 2.11 7.56
C ALA A 67 17.01 2.17 6.83
N GLY A 68 16.79 3.28 6.12
CA GLY A 68 15.66 3.44 5.21
C GLY A 68 16.02 4.23 3.96
N ALA A 69 15.19 4.16 2.94
CA ALA A 69 15.33 4.96 1.73
C ALA A 69 13.97 5.40 1.21
N VAL A 70 13.94 6.54 0.52
CA VAL A 70 12.74 7.06 -0.16
C VAL A 70 12.91 6.93 -1.66
N THR A 71 11.94 6.32 -2.32
CA THR A 71 11.85 6.19 -3.77
C THR A 71 10.51 6.74 -4.28
N HIS A 72 10.25 6.65 -5.60
CA HIS A 72 9.07 7.29 -6.19
C HIS A 72 7.73 6.72 -5.67
N CYS A 73 7.60 5.40 -5.59
CA CYS A 73 6.37 4.73 -5.12
C CYS A 73 6.66 3.29 -4.70
N ALA A 74 5.66 2.57 -4.15
CA ALA A 74 5.86 1.18 -3.73
C ALA A 74 6.21 0.23 -4.89
N SER A 75 5.64 0.42 -6.08
CA SER A 75 5.99 -0.35 -7.28
C SER A 75 7.46 -0.14 -7.66
N ALA A 76 7.93 1.12 -7.66
CA ALA A 76 9.34 1.46 -7.84
C ALA A 76 10.22 0.83 -6.74
N ALA A 77 9.73 0.77 -5.49
CA ALA A 77 10.44 0.11 -4.39
C ALA A 77 10.60 -1.39 -4.66
N ILE A 78 9.55 -2.09 -5.13
CA ILE A 78 9.62 -3.51 -5.48
C ILE A 78 10.65 -3.74 -6.59
N THR A 79 10.55 -2.99 -7.69
CA THR A 79 11.49 -3.12 -8.83
C THR A 79 12.94 -2.92 -8.38
N GLN A 80 13.23 -1.83 -7.65
CA GLN A 80 14.59 -1.55 -7.18
C GLN A 80 15.08 -2.55 -6.12
N ALA A 81 14.18 -3.06 -5.25
CA ALA A 81 14.55 -4.06 -4.24
C ALA A 81 14.90 -5.42 -4.88
N VAL A 82 14.17 -5.83 -5.91
CA VAL A 82 14.53 -7.00 -6.72
C VAL A 82 15.85 -6.77 -7.43
N ALA A 83 16.07 -5.61 -8.04
CA ALA A 83 17.34 -5.26 -8.67
C ALA A 83 18.51 -5.30 -7.68
N ALA A 84 18.31 -4.75 -6.47
CA ALA A 84 19.29 -4.81 -5.39
C ALA A 84 19.63 -6.25 -4.98
N SER A 85 18.64 -7.15 -4.97
CA SER A 85 18.83 -8.57 -4.69
C SER A 85 19.62 -9.29 -5.79
N ILE A 86 19.60 -8.79 -7.04
CA ILE A 86 20.34 -9.37 -8.18
C ILE A 86 21.77 -8.84 -8.24
N SER A 87 21.96 -7.54 -8.06
CA SER A 87 23.24 -6.85 -8.32
C SER A 87 24.04 -6.51 -7.06
N GLY A 88 23.40 -6.44 -5.89
CA GLY A 88 24.02 -5.84 -4.71
C GLY A 88 24.46 -4.39 -5.00
N THR A 89 25.70 -4.08 -4.58
CA THR A 89 26.35 -2.78 -4.80
C THR A 89 27.36 -2.80 -5.96
N ASP A 90 27.51 -3.94 -6.68
CA ASP A 90 28.44 -4.06 -7.80
C ASP A 90 28.03 -3.11 -8.94
N GLU A 91 28.91 -2.17 -9.26
CA GLU A 91 28.61 -1.10 -10.23
C GLU A 91 28.36 -1.62 -11.65
N ALA A 92 29.09 -2.65 -12.08
CA ALA A 92 28.91 -3.23 -13.41
C ALA A 92 27.59 -4.01 -13.48
N ALA A 93 27.22 -4.69 -12.40
CA ALA A 93 25.95 -5.37 -12.29
C ALA A 93 24.78 -4.37 -12.28
N VAL A 94 24.86 -3.30 -11.49
CA VAL A 94 23.86 -2.22 -11.44
C VAL A 94 23.68 -1.58 -12.81
N ALA A 95 24.77 -1.31 -13.53
CA ALA A 95 24.72 -0.70 -14.86
C ALA A 95 24.13 -1.62 -15.95
N SER A 96 24.26 -2.96 -15.78
CA SER A 96 23.77 -3.92 -16.77
C SER A 96 22.27 -4.21 -16.66
N LEU A 97 21.66 -4.01 -15.48
CA LEU A 97 20.23 -4.31 -15.30
C LEU A 97 19.34 -3.48 -16.24
N PRO A 98 18.26 -4.05 -16.77
CA PRO A 98 17.64 -5.34 -16.41
C PRO A 98 18.27 -6.59 -17.05
N ASP A 99 19.39 -6.49 -17.77
CA ASP A 99 20.11 -7.66 -18.24
C ASP A 99 20.91 -8.28 -17.09
N ALA A 100 20.35 -9.30 -16.47
CA ALA A 100 20.96 -9.99 -15.35
C ALA A 100 22.15 -10.88 -15.74
N GLY A 101 22.29 -11.23 -17.03
CA GLY A 101 23.34 -12.14 -17.50
C GLY A 101 23.29 -13.50 -16.78
N ALA A 102 24.43 -13.92 -16.24
CA ALA A 102 24.56 -15.18 -15.49
C ALA A 102 24.27 -15.06 -13.99
N ARG A 103 23.81 -13.90 -13.51
CA ARG A 103 23.53 -13.67 -12.07
C ARG A 103 22.27 -14.40 -11.62
N ASN A 104 22.21 -14.71 -10.34
CA ASN A 104 20.99 -15.19 -9.72
C ASN A 104 19.90 -14.12 -9.85
N ASN A 105 18.79 -14.45 -10.52
CA ASN A 105 17.69 -13.52 -10.77
C ASN A 105 16.32 -14.17 -10.63
N LEU A 106 16.26 -15.36 -10.00
CA LEU A 106 15.00 -16.05 -9.75
C LEU A 106 14.39 -15.54 -8.44
N VAL A 107 13.24 -14.92 -8.53
CA VAL A 107 12.48 -14.40 -7.39
C VAL A 107 11.42 -15.42 -7.02
N VAL A 108 11.51 -15.97 -5.81
CA VAL A 108 10.48 -16.85 -5.25
C VAL A 108 9.35 -15.97 -4.69
N ILE A 109 8.11 -16.25 -5.10
CA ILE A 109 6.91 -15.57 -4.60
C ILE A 109 5.80 -16.61 -4.41
N PRO A 110 5.05 -16.61 -3.27
CA PRO A 110 3.86 -17.42 -3.14
C PRO A 110 2.86 -17.12 -4.26
N GLU A 111 2.24 -18.13 -4.88
CA GLU A 111 1.28 -17.87 -5.96
C GLU A 111 0.10 -17.01 -5.49
N GLY A 112 -0.37 -17.22 -4.24
CA GLY A 112 -1.39 -16.39 -3.63
C GLY A 112 -0.96 -14.95 -3.33
N HIS A 113 0.33 -14.64 -3.36
CA HIS A 113 0.90 -13.30 -3.23
C HIS A 113 1.15 -12.62 -4.60
N CYS A 114 0.87 -13.28 -5.72
CA CYS A 114 0.89 -12.67 -7.05
C CYS A 114 -0.33 -11.74 -7.21
N VAL A 115 -0.28 -10.60 -6.53
CA VAL A 115 -1.35 -9.61 -6.50
C VAL A 115 -1.37 -8.72 -7.75
N ASN A 116 -2.56 -8.14 -8.03
CA ASN A 116 -2.73 -7.11 -9.06
C ASN A 116 -3.25 -5.83 -8.39
N TYR A 117 -2.46 -4.76 -8.45
CA TYR A 117 -2.79 -3.44 -7.88
C TYR A 117 -2.86 -2.33 -8.93
N GLY A 118 -3.23 -2.69 -10.16
CA GLY A 118 -3.26 -1.87 -11.37
C GLY A 118 -2.45 -2.52 -12.49
N HIS A 119 -1.47 -3.33 -12.14
CA HIS A 119 -0.77 -4.32 -12.96
C HIS A 119 -0.31 -5.49 -12.05
N PRO A 120 0.02 -6.66 -12.61
CA PRO A 120 0.54 -7.79 -11.84
C PRO A 120 1.90 -7.46 -11.21
N ILE A 121 2.12 -7.82 -9.94
CA ILE A 121 3.40 -7.62 -9.23
C ILE A 121 4.58 -8.26 -9.96
N GLU A 122 4.33 -9.34 -10.72
CA GLU A 122 5.34 -9.99 -11.56
C GLU A 122 5.93 -9.05 -12.62
N THR A 123 5.23 -7.96 -12.96
CA THR A 123 5.75 -6.94 -13.89
C THR A 123 6.91 -6.18 -13.25
N ASP A 124 6.80 -5.80 -11.96
CA ASP A 124 7.89 -5.12 -11.25
C ASP A 124 9.14 -6.01 -11.12
N ILE A 125 8.91 -7.32 -10.89
CA ILE A 125 10.01 -8.30 -10.87
C ILE A 125 10.73 -8.35 -12.22
N ARG A 126 9.97 -8.42 -13.33
CA ARG A 126 10.54 -8.50 -14.69
C ARG A 126 11.24 -7.21 -15.09
N LEU A 127 10.72 -6.04 -14.69
CA LEU A 127 11.38 -4.75 -14.94
C LEU A 127 12.77 -4.66 -14.32
N ALA A 128 13.00 -5.37 -13.21
CA ALA A 128 14.31 -5.47 -12.58
C ALA A 128 15.25 -6.47 -13.26
N GLY A 129 14.79 -7.23 -14.27
CA GLY A 129 15.52 -8.36 -14.85
C GLY A 129 15.31 -9.68 -14.10
N GLY A 130 14.38 -9.71 -13.14
CA GLY A 130 14.04 -10.90 -12.37
C GLY A 130 13.14 -11.87 -13.13
N ARG A 131 13.31 -13.17 -12.85
CA ARG A 131 12.40 -14.25 -13.27
C ARG A 131 11.57 -14.71 -12.10
N VAL A 132 10.31 -15.02 -12.34
CA VAL A 132 9.36 -15.40 -11.29
C VAL A 132 9.33 -16.92 -11.10
N LEU A 133 9.51 -17.38 -9.85
CA LEU A 133 9.22 -18.74 -9.43
C LEU A 133 8.06 -18.71 -8.42
N LYS A 134 6.90 -19.20 -8.84
CA LYS A 134 5.73 -19.30 -7.96
C LYS A 134 5.85 -20.50 -7.04
N ALA A 135 5.61 -20.29 -5.74
CA ALA A 135 5.59 -21.33 -4.72
C ALA A 135 4.16 -21.57 -4.25
N GLY A 136 3.78 -22.83 -4.04
CA GLY A 136 2.42 -23.22 -3.65
C GLY A 136 1.40 -22.99 -4.75
N ASN A 137 0.19 -22.71 -4.32
CA ASN A 137 -0.93 -22.37 -5.20
C ASN A 137 -1.68 -21.13 -4.69
N ARG A 138 -2.82 -20.79 -5.31
CA ARG A 138 -3.60 -19.60 -4.92
C ARG A 138 -4.30 -19.72 -3.57
N GLU A 139 -4.38 -20.90 -2.98
CA GLU A 139 -5.13 -21.17 -1.75
C GLU A 139 -4.22 -21.39 -0.54
N SER A 140 -2.99 -21.89 -0.76
CA SER A 140 -2.07 -22.24 0.32
C SER A 140 -0.61 -22.33 -0.15
N LEU A 141 0.29 -22.24 0.83
CA LEU A 141 1.72 -22.52 0.66
C LEU A 141 2.27 -23.32 1.83
N PRO A 142 2.40 -24.64 1.71
CA PRO A 142 3.10 -25.46 2.70
C PRO A 142 4.58 -25.06 2.82
N LEU A 143 5.12 -25.01 4.03
CA LEU A 143 6.49 -24.55 4.29
C LEU A 143 7.53 -25.39 3.55
N ASN A 144 7.36 -26.71 3.49
CA ASN A 144 8.26 -27.62 2.76
C ASN A 144 8.30 -27.34 1.25
N GLU A 145 7.20 -26.87 0.67
CA GLU A 145 7.15 -26.46 -0.73
C GLU A 145 7.89 -25.14 -0.95
N LEU A 146 7.69 -24.17 -0.06
CA LEU A 146 8.48 -22.93 -0.05
C LEU A 146 9.98 -23.26 0.04
N GLU A 147 10.36 -24.13 0.97
CA GLU A 147 11.74 -24.55 1.16
C GLU A 147 12.35 -25.20 -0.09
N ARG A 148 11.58 -26.02 -0.80
CA ARG A 148 11.97 -26.61 -2.08
C ARG A 148 12.22 -25.54 -3.14
N CYS A 149 11.33 -24.54 -3.24
CA CYS A 149 11.49 -23.43 -4.19
C CYS A 149 12.71 -22.55 -3.86
N LEU A 150 12.94 -22.26 -2.58
CA LEU A 150 14.11 -21.50 -2.13
C LEU A 150 15.44 -22.22 -2.39
N GLY A 151 15.45 -23.56 -2.50
CA GLY A 151 16.61 -24.35 -2.87
C GLY A 151 16.89 -24.43 -4.38
N ALA A 152 16.06 -23.80 -5.23
CA ALA A 152 16.27 -23.82 -6.67
C ALA A 152 17.52 -23.01 -7.08
N PRO A 153 18.29 -23.47 -8.09
CA PRO A 153 19.44 -22.73 -8.57
C PRO A 153 19.04 -21.36 -9.13
N GLY A 154 19.81 -20.35 -8.80
CA GLY A 154 19.61 -18.99 -9.32
C GLY A 154 18.61 -18.15 -8.53
N VAL A 155 18.13 -18.58 -7.35
CA VAL A 155 17.29 -17.77 -6.46
C VAL A 155 18.08 -16.58 -5.94
N CYS A 156 17.53 -15.36 -6.11
CA CYS A 156 18.11 -14.11 -5.64
C CYS A 156 17.37 -13.53 -4.42
N CYS A 157 16.04 -13.75 -4.30
CA CYS A 157 15.28 -13.32 -3.14
C CYS A 157 13.94 -14.06 -3.01
N LEU A 158 13.36 -13.96 -1.81
CA LEU A 158 11.96 -14.26 -1.51
C LEU A 158 11.18 -12.94 -1.46
N LEU A 159 10.09 -12.82 -2.24
CA LEU A 159 9.17 -11.70 -2.17
C LEU A 159 7.84 -12.14 -1.54
N LEU A 160 7.53 -11.62 -0.37
CA LEU A 160 6.27 -11.82 0.33
C LEU A 160 5.39 -10.57 0.21
N VAL A 161 4.08 -10.74 0.29
CA VAL A 161 3.11 -9.63 0.25
C VAL A 161 2.22 -9.69 1.48
N SER A 162 2.18 -8.61 2.25
CA SER A 162 1.22 -8.41 3.34
C SER A 162 0.14 -7.44 2.87
N SER A 163 -0.96 -7.98 2.35
CA SER A 163 -2.03 -7.18 1.75
C SER A 163 -3.36 -7.93 1.76
N ARG A 164 -4.46 -7.20 1.87
CA ARG A 164 -5.81 -7.73 1.63
C ARG A 164 -6.03 -8.25 0.20
N LEU A 165 -5.11 -7.98 -0.71
CA LEU A 165 -5.17 -8.42 -2.11
C LEU A 165 -4.62 -9.84 -2.31
N THR A 166 -3.93 -10.40 -1.33
CA THR A 166 -3.47 -11.80 -1.39
C THR A 166 -4.67 -12.74 -1.36
N SER A 167 -4.56 -13.90 -1.99
CA SER A 167 -5.66 -14.84 -2.08
C SER A 167 -5.82 -15.71 -0.82
N PHE A 168 -4.82 -15.72 0.07
CA PHE A 168 -4.89 -16.29 1.43
C PHE A 168 -4.08 -15.41 2.41
N HIS A 169 -4.39 -15.50 3.71
CA HIS A 169 -3.82 -14.60 4.73
C HIS A 169 -3.19 -15.34 5.92
N ASP A 170 -3.18 -16.67 5.90
CA ASP A 170 -2.72 -17.55 6.98
C ASP A 170 -1.25 -17.97 6.86
N LEU A 171 -0.50 -17.45 5.88
CA LEU A 171 0.93 -17.70 5.79
C LEU A 171 1.67 -17.07 6.99
N ASP A 172 2.38 -17.90 7.74
CA ASP A 172 3.31 -17.41 8.76
C ASP A 172 4.53 -16.77 8.08
N LEU A 173 4.52 -15.43 8.02
CA LEU A 173 5.60 -14.65 7.41
C LEU A 173 6.94 -14.86 8.13
N ALA A 174 6.94 -15.03 9.47
CA ALA A 174 8.18 -15.23 10.21
C ALA A 174 8.80 -16.60 9.90
N ALA A 175 7.98 -17.65 9.81
CA ALA A 175 8.43 -18.97 9.38
C ALA A 175 9.00 -18.95 7.95
N ALA A 176 8.33 -18.25 7.02
CA ALA A 176 8.79 -18.10 5.64
C ALA A 176 10.14 -17.35 5.55
N VAL A 177 10.29 -16.25 6.32
CA VAL A 177 11.54 -15.50 6.43
C VAL A 177 12.66 -16.39 7.03
N GLY A 178 12.34 -17.16 8.08
CA GLY A 178 13.27 -18.11 8.69
C GLY A 178 13.79 -19.16 7.70
N ALA A 179 12.89 -19.72 6.87
CA ALA A 179 13.24 -20.69 5.84
C ALA A 179 14.17 -20.11 4.75
N ALA A 180 13.93 -18.85 4.34
CA ALA A 180 14.77 -18.13 3.39
C ALA A 180 16.15 -17.82 4.00
N ARG A 181 16.19 -17.31 5.22
CA ARG A 181 17.43 -16.99 5.95
C ARG A 181 18.31 -18.23 6.14
N ALA A 182 17.73 -19.40 6.45
CA ALA A 182 18.47 -20.66 6.59
C ALA A 182 19.20 -21.06 5.29
N ARG A 183 18.82 -20.46 4.15
CA ARG A 183 19.45 -20.69 2.83
C ARG A 183 20.26 -19.50 2.32
N GLY A 184 20.43 -18.45 3.14
CA GLY A 184 21.09 -17.22 2.72
C GLY A 184 20.34 -16.43 1.64
N VAL A 185 19.03 -16.63 1.51
CA VAL A 185 18.17 -15.93 0.56
C VAL A 185 17.57 -14.72 1.23
N PRO A 186 17.83 -13.48 0.75
CA PRO A 186 17.21 -12.28 1.30
C PRO A 186 15.70 -12.27 1.10
N THR A 187 14.99 -11.71 2.06
CA THR A 187 13.53 -11.63 2.05
C THR A 187 13.05 -10.19 2.00
N LEU A 188 12.15 -9.92 1.07
CA LEU A 188 11.45 -8.66 0.86
C LEU A 188 9.98 -8.84 1.26
N ILE A 189 9.41 -7.90 2.03
CA ILE A 189 7.98 -7.88 2.33
C ILE A 189 7.35 -6.63 1.72
N ASP A 190 6.52 -6.80 0.69
CA ASP A 190 5.63 -5.74 0.24
C ASP A 190 4.49 -5.56 1.25
N GLY A 191 4.60 -4.53 2.05
CA GLY A 191 3.59 -4.03 2.98
C GLY A 191 3.06 -2.66 2.56
N ALA A 192 2.82 -2.43 1.26
CA ALA A 192 2.51 -1.12 0.70
C ALA A 192 1.40 -0.36 1.45
N ALA A 193 0.40 -1.05 2.01
CA ALA A 193 -0.68 -0.44 2.79
C ALA A 193 -0.59 -0.74 4.29
N GLN A 194 0.60 -1.08 4.81
CA GLN A 194 0.82 -1.60 6.15
C GLN A 194 1.72 -0.69 7.02
N ASP A 195 1.75 0.59 6.75
CA ASP A 195 2.61 1.55 7.47
C ASP A 195 2.39 1.56 8.99
N LEU A 196 1.15 1.29 9.48
CA LEU A 196 0.86 1.12 10.91
C LEU A 196 1.35 -0.23 11.49
N ARG A 197 1.79 -1.16 10.65
CA ARG A 197 2.29 -2.49 11.03
C ARG A 197 3.76 -2.70 10.71
N VAL A 198 4.47 -1.66 10.30
CA VAL A 198 5.91 -1.74 9.96
C VAL A 198 6.74 -2.44 11.04
N PRO A 199 6.60 -2.11 12.35
CA PRO A 199 7.37 -2.81 13.38
C PRO A 199 7.11 -4.32 13.42
N ALA A 200 5.86 -4.76 13.23
CA ALA A 200 5.50 -6.18 13.22
C ALA A 200 6.05 -6.90 11.97
N LEU A 201 6.09 -6.24 10.81
CA LEU A 201 6.66 -6.80 9.60
C LEU A 201 8.19 -6.90 9.70
N LEU A 202 8.87 -5.90 10.25
CA LEU A 202 10.32 -5.93 10.50
C LEU A 202 10.68 -6.98 11.55
N ALA A 203 9.84 -7.19 12.56
CA ALA A 203 10.06 -8.22 13.60
C ALA A 203 10.07 -9.67 13.04
N THR A 204 9.57 -9.90 11.83
CA THR A 204 9.73 -11.19 11.12
C THR A 204 11.18 -11.48 10.79
N GLY A 205 12.02 -10.45 10.77
CA GLY A 205 13.44 -10.51 10.41
C GLY A 205 13.69 -10.46 8.90
N ALA A 206 12.76 -9.96 8.10
CA ALA A 206 12.98 -9.70 6.68
C ALA A 206 14.10 -8.67 6.46
N ASP A 207 14.83 -8.79 5.35
CA ASP A 207 15.92 -7.87 4.99
C ASP A 207 15.39 -6.50 4.62
N ALA A 208 14.19 -6.44 4.03
CA ALA A 208 13.50 -5.18 3.78
C ALA A 208 11.98 -5.29 3.82
N VAL A 209 11.34 -4.24 4.33
CA VAL A 209 9.90 -3.99 4.26
C VAL A 209 9.66 -2.78 3.36
N LEU A 210 8.77 -2.94 2.37
CA LEU A 210 8.43 -1.92 1.37
C LEU A 210 7.08 -1.32 1.71
N VAL A 211 6.98 0.02 1.78
CA VAL A 211 5.76 0.73 2.18
C VAL A 211 5.43 1.84 1.20
N SER A 212 4.16 2.09 0.95
CA SER A 212 3.69 3.23 0.19
C SER A 212 3.38 4.40 1.15
N ALA A 213 4.25 5.39 1.19
CA ALA A 213 4.12 6.53 2.12
C ALA A 213 2.90 7.41 1.82
N HIS A 214 2.41 7.45 0.58
CA HIS A 214 1.22 8.22 0.22
C HIS A 214 -0.11 7.49 0.46
N LYS A 215 -0.09 6.33 1.17
CA LYS A 215 -1.33 5.67 1.64
C LYS A 215 -1.73 6.24 3.02
N TYR A 216 -1.66 5.44 4.07
CA TYR A 216 -2.10 5.88 5.41
C TYR A 216 -1.09 6.78 6.14
N LEU A 217 0.17 6.83 5.71
CA LEU A 217 1.11 7.83 6.21
C LEU A 217 0.78 9.24 5.69
N GLY A 218 0.13 9.34 4.51
CA GLY A 218 -0.40 10.62 4.00
C GLY A 218 0.65 11.57 3.41
N SER A 219 1.80 11.07 2.96
CA SER A 219 2.81 11.88 2.27
C SER A 219 2.42 12.17 0.81
N PRO A 220 3.14 13.04 0.08
CA PRO A 220 3.15 13.01 -1.38
C PRO A 220 3.54 11.62 -1.91
N THR A 221 3.39 11.40 -3.23
CA THR A 221 3.76 10.11 -3.83
C THR A 221 5.19 9.73 -3.47
N ALA A 222 5.35 8.66 -2.70
CA ALA A 222 6.63 8.10 -2.28
C ALA A 222 6.49 6.62 -1.91
N GLY A 223 7.55 5.85 -2.15
CA GLY A 223 7.79 4.52 -1.62
C GLY A 223 8.88 4.57 -0.54
N LEU A 224 8.75 3.74 0.48
CA LEU A 224 9.74 3.59 1.54
C LEU A 224 10.30 2.18 1.49
N VAL A 225 11.60 2.06 1.72
CA VAL A 225 12.31 0.80 1.96
C VAL A 225 12.94 0.88 3.33
N LEU A 226 12.66 -0.08 4.18
CA LEU A 226 13.02 -0.10 5.60
C LEU A 226 13.65 -1.45 5.92
N GLY A 227 14.86 -1.51 6.42
CA GLY A 227 15.51 -2.79 6.67
C GLY A 227 16.95 -2.68 7.14
N THR A 228 17.76 -3.67 6.75
CA THR A 228 19.18 -3.71 7.07
C THR A 228 19.97 -2.65 6.30
N GLN A 229 21.05 -2.15 6.90
CA GLN A 229 21.91 -1.16 6.24
C GLN A 229 22.44 -1.70 4.91
N ALA A 230 22.92 -2.94 4.91
CA ALA A 230 23.48 -3.58 3.72
C ALA A 230 22.45 -3.65 2.57
N PHE A 231 21.19 -3.98 2.87
CA PHE A 231 20.15 -4.04 1.85
C PHE A 231 19.78 -2.64 1.33
N VAL A 232 19.67 -1.66 2.21
CA VAL A 232 19.36 -0.27 1.83
C VAL A 232 20.49 0.33 0.99
N ASP A 233 21.75 0.01 1.27
CA ASP A 233 22.90 0.44 0.45
C ASP A 233 22.82 -0.16 -0.97
N ALA A 234 22.52 -1.46 -1.08
CA ALA A 234 22.30 -2.12 -2.37
C ALA A 234 21.10 -1.53 -3.13
N PHE A 235 20.02 -1.21 -2.41
CA PHE A 235 18.85 -0.54 -2.97
C PHE A 235 19.21 0.85 -3.51
N ARG A 236 19.92 1.68 -2.75
CA ARG A 236 20.34 3.02 -3.18
C ARG A 236 21.34 2.99 -4.34
N ALA A 237 22.17 1.95 -4.42
CA ALA A 237 23.06 1.77 -5.57
C ALA A 237 22.30 1.73 -6.90
N GLN A 238 21.04 1.26 -6.90
CA GLN A 238 20.21 1.20 -8.10
C GLN A 238 19.89 2.58 -8.70
N GLU A 239 20.02 3.67 -7.95
CA GLU A 239 19.85 5.03 -8.48
C GLU A 239 20.89 5.40 -9.56
N ARG A 240 21.98 4.63 -9.68
CA ARG A 240 22.98 4.74 -10.76
C ARG A 240 22.67 3.85 -11.97
N GLY A 241 21.64 3.00 -11.88
CA GLY A 241 21.14 2.10 -12.92
C GLY A 241 19.66 2.33 -13.18
N ILE A 242 18.88 1.25 -13.18
CA ILE A 242 17.43 1.28 -13.47
C ILE A 242 16.64 2.15 -12.49
N GLY A 243 17.09 2.27 -11.24
CA GLY A 243 16.47 3.11 -10.22
C GLY A 243 16.54 4.61 -10.52
N ARG A 244 17.38 5.04 -11.51
CA ARG A 244 17.46 6.45 -11.90
C ARG A 244 16.12 7.02 -12.35
N ALA A 245 15.30 6.23 -13.02
CA ALA A 245 13.95 6.60 -13.44
C ALA A 245 12.92 6.56 -12.29
N MET A 246 13.28 6.00 -11.15
CA MET A 246 12.40 5.72 -10.01
C MET A 246 12.75 6.55 -8.76
N LYS A 247 13.66 7.50 -8.86
CA LYS A 247 14.09 8.33 -7.72
C LYS A 247 12.96 9.20 -7.19
N ALA A 248 12.93 9.43 -5.88
CA ALA A 248 12.05 10.41 -5.27
C ALA A 248 12.50 11.83 -5.58
N SER A 249 11.56 12.76 -5.68
CA SER A 249 11.83 14.19 -5.78
C SER A 249 12.07 14.81 -4.39
N LYS A 250 12.68 15.99 -4.35
CA LYS A 250 12.94 16.71 -3.09
C LYS A 250 11.68 16.99 -2.29
N GLU A 251 10.61 17.42 -2.95
CA GLU A 251 9.32 17.70 -2.31
C GLU A 251 8.63 16.42 -1.80
N ALA A 252 8.84 15.29 -2.46
CA ALA A 252 8.36 14.01 -1.96
C ALA A 252 9.11 13.58 -0.70
N ILE A 253 10.44 13.71 -0.67
CA ILE A 253 11.26 13.36 0.50
C ILE A 253 10.92 14.27 1.68
N VAL A 254 10.85 15.60 1.49
CA VAL A 254 10.46 16.53 2.54
C VAL A 254 9.03 16.28 3.02
N GLY A 255 8.12 15.96 2.11
CA GLY A 255 6.76 15.57 2.47
C GLY A 255 6.70 14.28 3.28
N VAL A 256 7.57 13.30 3.02
CA VAL A 256 7.73 12.08 3.85
C VAL A 256 8.22 12.47 5.23
N LEU A 257 9.25 13.33 5.35
CA LEU A 257 9.76 13.79 6.65
C LEU A 257 8.66 14.47 7.48
N ALA A 258 7.88 15.35 6.87
CA ALA A 258 6.75 16.01 7.53
C ALA A 258 5.65 15.02 7.97
N ALA A 259 5.37 14.01 7.14
CA ALA A 259 4.41 12.97 7.48
C ALA A 259 4.91 12.07 8.62
N LEU A 260 6.22 11.80 8.70
CA LEU A 260 6.83 11.09 9.83
C LEU A 260 6.74 11.89 11.13
N GLU A 261 6.92 13.21 11.09
CA GLU A 261 6.75 14.08 12.26
C GLU A 261 5.33 13.99 12.83
N GLU A 262 4.31 13.91 11.98
CA GLU A 262 2.93 13.70 12.41
C GLU A 262 2.73 12.26 12.95
N ARG A 263 3.32 11.27 12.31
CA ARG A 263 3.21 9.87 12.70
C ARG A 263 3.87 9.59 14.06
N GLU A 264 5.00 10.19 14.36
CA GLU A 264 5.71 10.09 15.64
C GLU A 264 4.89 10.66 16.82
N ARG A 265 4.04 11.64 16.54
CA ARG A 265 3.13 12.27 17.51
C ARG A 265 1.75 11.62 17.58
N LEU A 266 1.49 10.63 16.72
CA LEU A 266 0.17 10.02 16.61
C LEU A 266 -0.13 9.15 17.83
N ASP A 267 -1.14 9.53 18.61
CA ASP A 267 -1.79 8.60 19.55
C ASP A 267 -2.63 7.59 18.76
N ILE A 268 -2.08 6.40 18.56
CA ILE A 268 -2.72 5.34 17.79
C ILE A 268 -4.05 4.88 18.41
N VAL A 269 -4.18 4.94 19.73
CA VAL A 269 -5.42 4.54 20.43
C VAL A 269 -6.52 5.58 20.17
N ALA A 270 -6.19 6.87 20.31
CA ALA A 270 -7.11 7.95 19.99
C ALA A 270 -7.49 7.95 18.50
N TRP A 271 -6.52 7.71 17.62
CA TRP A 271 -6.74 7.59 16.18
C TRP A 271 -7.69 6.43 15.85
N LYS A 272 -7.46 5.22 16.42
CA LYS A 272 -8.33 4.08 16.23
C LYS A 272 -9.76 4.39 16.70
N ARG A 273 -9.92 4.95 17.89
CA ARG A 273 -11.25 5.37 18.40
C ARG A 273 -11.94 6.37 17.46
N ALA A 274 -11.19 7.25 16.80
CA ALA A 274 -11.75 8.19 15.82
C ALA A 274 -12.25 7.45 14.57
N GLN A 275 -11.55 6.41 14.10
CA GLN A 275 -12.03 5.60 12.98
C GLN A 275 -13.28 4.78 13.39
N ASP A 276 -13.26 4.15 14.55
CA ASP A 276 -14.40 3.39 15.09
C ASP A 276 -15.67 4.28 15.19
N ARG A 277 -15.52 5.54 15.66
CA ARG A 277 -16.65 6.50 15.69
C ARG A 277 -17.24 6.79 14.31
N LYS A 278 -16.41 6.88 13.25
CA LYS A 278 -16.92 7.07 11.88
C LYS A 278 -17.75 5.87 11.42
N VAL A 279 -17.27 4.66 11.72
CA VAL A 279 -17.99 3.42 11.40
C VAL A 279 -19.33 3.38 12.13
N HIS A 280 -19.36 3.56 13.45
CA HIS A 280 -20.59 3.62 14.24
C HIS A 280 -21.54 4.70 13.72
N ARG A 281 -20.99 5.90 13.44
CA ARG A 281 -21.82 7.02 12.92
C ARG A 281 -22.46 6.69 11.58
N LEU A 282 -21.75 6.02 10.67
CA LEU A 282 -22.35 5.59 9.41
C LEU A 282 -23.47 4.57 9.66
N LEU A 283 -23.21 3.55 10.50
CA LEU A 283 -24.18 2.51 10.81
C LEU A 283 -25.46 3.08 11.46
N GLU A 284 -25.33 4.06 12.38
CA GLU A 284 -26.49 4.76 12.98
C GLU A 284 -27.30 5.57 11.98
N LEU A 285 -26.65 6.13 10.95
CA LEU A 285 -27.30 6.96 9.94
C LEU A 285 -27.98 6.14 8.83
N LEU A 286 -27.64 4.85 8.68
CA LEU A 286 -28.25 4.01 7.67
C LEU A 286 -29.62 3.50 8.14
N HIS A 287 -30.60 3.57 7.24
CA HIS A 287 -31.93 3.07 7.49
C HIS A 287 -31.94 1.53 7.36
N PRO A 288 -32.68 0.84 8.23
CA PRO A 288 -32.83 -0.61 8.12
C PRO A 288 -33.46 -1.00 6.76
N SER A 289 -32.96 -2.08 6.17
CA SER A 289 -33.51 -2.67 4.95
C SER A 289 -33.56 -4.18 5.11
N GLN A 290 -34.63 -4.85 4.64
CA GLN A 290 -34.73 -6.29 4.66
C GLN A 290 -33.90 -6.97 3.56
N ARG A 291 -33.45 -6.20 2.58
CA ARG A 291 -32.68 -6.67 1.41
C ARG A 291 -31.18 -6.46 1.53
N VAL A 292 -30.74 -5.76 2.57
CA VAL A 292 -29.32 -5.43 2.76
C VAL A 292 -28.92 -5.62 4.22
N GLN A 293 -27.98 -6.54 4.41
CA GLN A 293 -27.32 -6.69 5.72
C GLN A 293 -26.14 -5.74 5.78
N VAL A 294 -26.08 -4.90 6.81
CA VAL A 294 -25.01 -3.91 7.01
C VAL A 294 -24.28 -4.21 8.30
N GLY A 295 -22.95 -4.16 8.28
CA GLY A 295 -22.15 -4.39 9.47
C GLY A 295 -20.71 -3.90 9.34
N ALA A 296 -20.03 -3.79 10.49
CA ALA A 296 -18.60 -3.54 10.55
C ALA A 296 -17.83 -4.84 10.30
N VAL A 297 -16.71 -4.75 9.56
CA VAL A 297 -15.80 -5.85 9.25
C VAL A 297 -14.36 -5.43 9.54
N ASP A 298 -13.59 -6.32 10.15
CA ASP A 298 -12.18 -6.11 10.43
C ASP A 298 -11.33 -6.17 9.15
N ASP A 299 -10.16 -5.56 9.21
CA ASP A 299 -9.18 -5.68 8.13
C ASP A 299 -8.55 -7.09 8.17
N PRO A 300 -8.51 -7.83 7.04
CA PRO A 300 -8.05 -9.23 7.00
C PRO A 300 -6.56 -9.40 7.30
N VAL A 301 -5.77 -8.33 7.21
CA VAL A 301 -4.32 -8.36 7.50
C VAL A 301 -3.96 -7.54 8.74
N GLY A 302 -4.95 -7.21 9.59
CA GLY A 302 -4.76 -6.65 10.92
C GLY A 302 -4.42 -5.16 10.96
N MET A 303 -4.83 -4.35 9.96
CA MET A 303 -4.82 -2.89 10.12
C MET A 303 -5.80 -2.47 11.23
N PRO A 304 -5.46 -1.50 12.09
CA PRO A 304 -6.22 -1.17 13.29
C PRO A 304 -7.45 -0.30 13.01
N PHE A 305 -8.25 -0.65 12.01
CA PHE A 305 -9.52 -0.01 11.69
C PHE A 305 -10.48 -0.97 11.02
N GLN A 306 -11.77 -0.68 11.13
CA GLN A 306 -12.83 -1.46 10.51
C GLN A 306 -13.35 -0.78 9.24
N ARG A 307 -13.97 -1.58 8.37
CA ARG A 307 -14.75 -1.13 7.22
C ARG A 307 -16.23 -1.40 7.46
N VAL A 308 -17.09 -0.78 6.66
CA VAL A 308 -18.52 -1.12 6.61
C VAL A 308 -18.76 -2.00 5.38
N ALA A 309 -19.39 -3.14 5.58
CA ALA A 309 -19.82 -4.03 4.51
C ALA A 309 -21.34 -3.98 4.36
N LEU A 310 -21.81 -3.92 3.11
CA LEU A 310 -23.22 -4.03 2.72
C LEU A 310 -23.37 -5.29 1.88
N ALA A 311 -24.04 -6.31 2.41
CA ALA A 311 -24.34 -7.56 1.72
C ALA A 311 -25.79 -7.52 1.17
N PHE A 312 -25.93 -7.60 -0.14
CA PHE A 312 -27.21 -7.46 -0.84
C PHE A 312 -27.84 -8.81 -1.12
N ALA A 313 -29.09 -9.01 -0.71
CA ALA A 313 -29.87 -10.22 -0.98
C ALA A 313 -30.03 -10.48 -2.50
N GLY A 314 -30.06 -9.42 -3.31
CA GLY A 314 -30.06 -9.51 -4.77
C GLY A 314 -28.70 -9.84 -5.40
N GLY A 315 -27.68 -10.13 -4.59
CA GLY A 315 -26.36 -10.59 -5.03
C GLY A 315 -25.57 -9.56 -5.85
N ALA A 316 -24.67 -10.06 -6.68
CA ALA A 316 -23.71 -9.26 -7.45
C ALA A 316 -24.35 -8.18 -8.35
N SER A 317 -25.52 -8.46 -8.93
CA SER A 317 -26.20 -7.52 -9.85
C SER A 317 -26.63 -6.25 -9.12
N VAL A 318 -27.23 -6.40 -7.93
CA VAL A 318 -27.69 -5.27 -7.10
C VAL A 318 -26.49 -4.50 -6.54
N ALA A 319 -25.49 -5.19 -5.98
CA ALA A 319 -24.29 -4.57 -5.47
C ALA A 319 -23.58 -3.69 -6.52
N LYS A 320 -23.43 -4.21 -7.75
CA LYS A 320 -22.87 -3.46 -8.89
C LYS A 320 -23.73 -2.27 -9.31
N ALA A 321 -25.07 -2.40 -9.28
CA ALA A 321 -25.98 -1.30 -9.60
C ALA A 321 -25.84 -0.17 -8.59
N VAL A 322 -25.86 -0.46 -7.29
CA VAL A 322 -25.69 0.52 -6.21
C VAL A 322 -24.32 1.22 -6.32
N ALA A 323 -23.23 0.47 -6.49
CA ALA A 323 -21.90 1.05 -6.67
C ALA A 323 -21.85 2.02 -7.85
N ARG A 324 -22.46 1.66 -8.98
CA ARG A 324 -22.54 2.50 -10.18
C ARG A 324 -23.35 3.78 -9.95
N GLN A 325 -24.50 3.70 -9.25
CA GLN A 325 -25.34 4.87 -8.94
C GLN A 325 -24.63 5.84 -8.00
N LEU A 326 -23.96 5.33 -6.97
CA LEU A 326 -23.14 6.15 -6.08
C LEU A 326 -22.04 6.90 -6.86
N LYS A 327 -21.37 6.19 -7.78
CA LYS A 327 -20.30 6.74 -8.61
C LYS A 327 -20.79 7.77 -9.63
N ALA A 328 -22.00 7.60 -10.16
CA ALA A 328 -22.60 8.51 -11.15
C ALA A 328 -23.11 9.84 -10.53
N GLY A 329 -23.17 9.95 -9.20
CA GLY A 329 -23.63 11.13 -8.51
C GLY A 329 -22.65 12.30 -8.53
N ARG A 330 -23.09 13.46 -7.98
CA ARG A 330 -22.23 14.62 -7.78
C ARG A 330 -22.43 15.16 -6.35
N PRO A 331 -21.42 15.01 -5.45
CA PRO A 331 -20.10 14.38 -5.70
C PRO A 331 -20.21 12.90 -6.09
N SER A 332 -19.22 12.44 -6.87
CA SER A 332 -19.06 11.03 -7.21
C SER A 332 -18.55 10.26 -5.97
N ILE A 333 -19.26 9.21 -5.56
CA ILE A 333 -18.90 8.39 -4.39
C ILE A 333 -18.28 7.08 -4.88
N TRP A 334 -17.03 6.85 -4.51
CA TRP A 334 -16.29 5.65 -4.87
C TRP A 334 -16.21 4.70 -3.69
N THR A 335 -16.42 3.42 -3.95
CA THR A 335 -16.51 2.34 -2.96
C THR A 335 -15.51 1.23 -3.27
N MET A 336 -15.27 0.33 -2.32
CA MET A 336 -14.44 -0.84 -2.54
C MET A 336 -15.24 -1.92 -3.30
N GLU A 337 -14.81 -2.22 -4.53
CA GLU A 337 -15.58 -3.05 -5.46
C GLU A 337 -15.07 -4.49 -5.60
N HIS A 338 -14.04 -4.89 -4.83
CA HIS A 338 -13.40 -6.21 -4.96
C HIS A 338 -14.30 -7.39 -4.56
N ALA A 339 -15.34 -7.17 -3.74
CA ALA A 339 -16.31 -8.17 -3.29
C ALA A 339 -17.67 -8.08 -3.99
N LEU A 340 -17.80 -7.27 -5.06
CA LEU A 340 -19.08 -7.13 -5.78
C LEU A 340 -19.56 -8.43 -6.43
N ALA A 341 -18.63 -9.32 -6.81
CA ALA A 341 -18.99 -10.63 -7.37
C ALA A 341 -19.71 -11.53 -6.33
N GLN A 342 -19.45 -11.30 -5.04
CA GLN A 342 -20.10 -11.96 -3.91
C GLN A 342 -21.37 -11.21 -3.43
N GLY A 343 -21.77 -10.14 -4.11
CA GLY A 343 -22.91 -9.30 -3.70
C GLY A 343 -22.61 -8.38 -2.53
N VAL A 344 -21.33 -8.10 -2.25
CA VAL A 344 -20.90 -7.26 -1.13
C VAL A 344 -20.22 -6.00 -1.63
N LEU A 345 -20.68 -4.86 -1.11
CA LEU A 345 -20.03 -3.55 -1.25
C LEU A 345 -19.32 -3.21 0.06
N GLN A 346 -18.09 -2.77 0.01
CA GLN A 346 -17.37 -2.33 1.20
C GLN A 346 -17.01 -0.85 1.15
N LEU A 347 -16.94 -0.23 2.33
CA LEU A 347 -16.65 1.19 2.51
C LEU A 347 -15.51 1.34 3.51
N GLU A 348 -14.48 2.05 3.13
CA GLU A 348 -13.40 2.46 4.02
C GLU A 348 -13.53 3.95 4.34
N LEU A 349 -13.64 4.27 5.63
CA LEU A 349 -13.95 5.61 6.09
C LEU A 349 -12.73 6.40 6.59
N VAL A 350 -11.54 5.79 6.61
CA VAL A 350 -10.32 6.39 7.17
C VAL A 350 -10.05 7.78 6.59
N GLY A 351 -10.10 7.91 5.28
CA GLY A 351 -9.83 9.17 4.58
C GLY A 351 -11.00 10.18 4.57
N LEU A 352 -12.19 9.82 5.10
CA LEU A 352 -13.36 10.67 5.05
C LEU A 352 -13.44 11.65 6.21
N LYS A 353 -13.93 12.85 5.94
CA LYS A 353 -14.37 13.81 6.96
C LYS A 353 -15.81 13.46 7.42
N ASP A 354 -16.20 13.95 8.61
CA ASP A 354 -17.55 13.69 9.16
C ASP A 354 -18.68 14.16 8.25
N GLU A 355 -18.51 15.28 7.55
CA GLU A 355 -19.47 15.77 6.55
C GLU A 355 -19.61 14.83 5.35
N GLU A 356 -18.50 14.21 4.91
CA GLU A 356 -18.50 13.23 3.82
C GLU A 356 -19.16 11.91 4.25
N VAL A 357 -19.00 11.50 5.53
CA VAL A 357 -19.71 10.34 6.09
C VAL A 357 -21.21 10.58 6.11
N ARG A 358 -21.67 11.77 6.51
CA ARG A 358 -23.11 12.13 6.47
C ARG A 358 -23.66 12.13 5.04
N HIS A 359 -22.93 12.70 4.10
CA HIS A 359 -23.34 12.71 2.69
C HIS A 359 -23.41 11.29 2.11
N LEU A 360 -22.41 10.46 2.42
CA LEU A 360 -22.39 9.04 2.05
C LEU A 360 -23.62 8.31 2.58
N ALA A 361 -23.98 8.51 3.87
CA ALA A 361 -25.17 7.90 4.47
C ALA A 361 -26.46 8.34 3.76
N THR A 362 -26.61 9.64 3.45
CA THR A 362 -27.78 10.16 2.73
C THR A 362 -27.93 9.51 1.36
N ARG A 363 -26.84 9.40 0.61
CA ARG A 363 -26.85 8.80 -0.72
C ARG A 363 -27.12 7.28 -0.66
N LEU A 364 -26.51 6.58 0.30
CA LEU A 364 -26.78 5.16 0.52
C LEU A 364 -28.25 4.92 0.87
N ASN A 365 -28.84 5.69 1.79
CA ASN A 365 -30.24 5.55 2.14
C ASN A 365 -31.19 5.71 0.95
N ALA A 366 -30.89 6.65 0.04
CA ALA A 366 -31.67 6.80 -1.18
C ALA A 366 -31.60 5.56 -2.09
N GLU A 367 -30.39 4.98 -2.23
CA GLU A 367 -30.22 3.75 -3.02
C GLU A 367 -30.88 2.53 -2.34
N LEU A 368 -30.80 2.42 -1.01
CA LEU A 368 -31.40 1.33 -0.24
C LEU A 368 -32.94 1.42 -0.29
N GLN A 369 -33.51 2.61 -0.17
CA GLN A 369 -34.96 2.83 -0.27
C GLN A 369 -35.48 2.44 -1.67
N ALA A 370 -34.71 2.67 -2.71
CA ALA A 370 -35.09 2.27 -4.06
C ALA A 370 -35.12 0.72 -4.25
N LEU A 371 -34.46 -0.04 -3.38
CA LEU A 371 -34.48 -1.51 -3.39
C LEU A 371 -35.70 -2.08 -2.65
N ASP A 372 -36.28 -1.34 -1.72
CA ASP A 372 -37.47 -1.69 -0.93
C ASP A 372 -38.66 -0.76 -1.33
N PRO A 373 -39.15 -0.79 -2.59
CA PRO A 373 -40.37 -0.08 -2.92
C PRO A 373 -41.53 -0.69 -2.11
N GLY A 374 -42.13 0.12 -1.21
CA GLY A 374 -43.20 -0.27 -0.31
C GLY A 374 -44.38 -0.99 -1.00
#